data_38c60d2da545f368a9a4485727cd701e
#
_entry.id   38c60d2da545f368a9a4485727cd701e
#
_cell.length_a   1.000
_cell.length_b   1.000
_cell.length_c   1.000
_cell.angle_alpha   90.00
_cell.angle_beta   90.00
_cell.angle_gamma   90.00
#
_symmetry.space_group_name_H-M   'P 1'
#
loop_
_entity.id
_entity.type
_entity.pdbx_description
1 polymer ?
#
loop_
_entity_poly.entity_id
_entity_poly.type
_entity_poly.pdbx_seq_one_letter_code
_entity_poly.pdbx_strand_id
1 'polypeptide(L)'
;HIPERDRLLKRCHDLLDQGGYLHAEDLYARGQFTDSEQSELATELFANYLPDYENYRWDLERAGFELASCQEMSDEWTAFTRERMAAYRGQKARHIDVHGEAVFTSLDDFYDLVVRYFTAGKLGGIRFVARKV
;
A
#
# COMPACT_ATOMS: atom_id res chain seq x y z
N HIS A 1 -4.62 -3.72 1.55
CA HIS A 1 -4.82 -3.87 3.00
C HIS A 1 -6.29 -4.08 3.41
N ILE A 2 -7.15 -4.33 2.45
CA ILE A 2 -8.56 -4.69 2.69
C ILE A 2 -8.65 -6.20 2.86
N PRO A 3 -9.11 -6.72 4.02
CA PRO A 3 -9.15 -8.17 4.26
C PRO A 3 -10.12 -8.90 3.33
N GLU A 4 -11.23 -8.27 2.96
CA GLU A 4 -12.22 -8.82 2.01
C GLU A 4 -11.86 -8.48 0.56
N ARG A 5 -10.62 -8.78 0.17
CA ARG A 5 -10.08 -8.43 -1.15
C ARG A 5 -10.85 -9.04 -2.31
N ASP A 6 -11.25 -10.29 -2.19
CA ASP A 6 -12.05 -10.99 -3.20
C ASP A 6 -13.36 -10.24 -3.48
N ARG A 7 -14.02 -9.74 -2.43
CA ARG A 7 -15.25 -8.97 -2.55
C ARG A 7 -14.99 -7.60 -3.21
N LEU A 8 -13.89 -6.94 -2.86
CA LEU A 8 -13.50 -5.67 -3.47
C LEU A 8 -13.25 -5.84 -4.97
N LEU A 9 -12.41 -6.80 -5.35
CA LEU A 9 -12.05 -7.03 -6.74
C LEU A 9 -13.25 -7.48 -7.57
N LYS A 10 -14.11 -8.35 -7.00
CA LYS A 10 -15.36 -8.71 -7.64
C LYS A 10 -16.26 -7.49 -7.87
N ARG A 11 -16.35 -6.58 -6.90
CA ARG A 11 -17.14 -5.35 -7.06
C ARG A 11 -16.56 -4.45 -8.16
N CYS A 12 -15.25 -4.32 -8.25
CA CYS A 12 -14.58 -3.60 -9.35
C CYS A 12 -14.90 -4.26 -10.70
N HIS A 13 -14.83 -5.58 -10.76
CA HIS A 13 -15.19 -6.34 -11.96
C HIS A 13 -16.64 -6.11 -12.40
N ASP A 14 -17.59 -6.14 -11.47
CA ASP A 14 -19.01 -5.97 -11.76
C ASP A 14 -19.37 -4.56 -12.25
N LEU A 15 -18.57 -3.54 -11.87
CA LEU A 15 -18.76 -2.15 -12.27
C LEU A 15 -18.17 -1.82 -13.66
N LEU A 16 -17.32 -2.67 -14.20
CA LEU A 16 -16.70 -2.46 -15.50
C LEU A 16 -17.53 -3.11 -16.60
N ASP A 17 -17.51 -2.51 -17.78
CA ASP A 17 -17.97 -3.16 -19.00
C ASP A 17 -17.04 -4.29 -19.42
N GLN A 18 -17.51 -5.22 -20.24
CA GLN A 18 -16.70 -6.30 -20.82
C GLN A 18 -15.49 -5.72 -21.56
N GLY A 19 -14.29 -6.19 -21.25
CA GLY A 19 -13.04 -5.67 -21.78
C GLY A 19 -12.58 -4.35 -21.14
N GLY A 20 -13.30 -3.83 -20.14
CA GLY A 20 -12.92 -2.63 -19.38
C GLY A 20 -11.67 -2.86 -18.53
N TYR A 21 -11.03 -1.78 -18.09
CA TYR A 21 -9.76 -1.81 -17.38
C TYR A 21 -9.88 -1.32 -15.95
N LEU A 22 -9.27 -2.05 -15.02
CA LEU A 22 -8.97 -1.62 -13.66
C LEU A 22 -7.51 -1.14 -13.62
N HIS A 23 -7.31 0.13 -13.25
CA HIS A 23 -5.99 0.70 -12.99
C HIS A 23 -5.87 1.02 -11.52
N ALA A 24 -4.82 0.54 -10.85
CA ALA A 24 -4.59 0.80 -9.45
C ALA A 24 -3.11 0.82 -9.07
N GLU A 25 -2.84 1.47 -7.95
CA GLU A 25 -1.58 1.42 -7.23
C GLU A 25 -1.87 0.89 -5.83
N ASP A 26 -1.02 -0.01 -5.34
CA ASP A 26 -1.25 -0.65 -4.05
C ASP A 26 0.05 -1.10 -3.39
N LEU A 27 -0.02 -1.37 -2.09
CA LEU A 27 1.03 -1.98 -1.31
C LEU A 27 1.01 -3.50 -1.47
N TYR A 28 2.18 -4.13 -1.44
CA TYR A 28 2.31 -5.57 -1.42
C TYR A 28 3.48 -6.03 -0.55
N ALA A 29 3.46 -7.29 -0.12
CA ALA A 29 4.55 -7.88 0.65
C ALA A 29 5.69 -8.32 -0.27
N ARG A 30 6.90 -7.81 -0.05
CA ARG A 30 8.14 -8.24 -0.74
C ARG A 30 8.91 -9.29 0.05
N GLY A 31 8.62 -9.44 1.32
CA GLY A 31 9.25 -10.38 2.22
C GLY A 31 8.29 -10.90 3.27
N GLN A 32 8.79 -11.81 4.09
CA GLN A 32 8.01 -12.35 5.19
C GLN A 32 8.03 -11.39 6.39
N PHE A 33 6.88 -11.26 7.03
CA PHE A 33 6.72 -10.53 8.27
C PHE A 33 6.66 -11.50 9.44
N THR A 34 7.28 -11.12 10.54
CA THR A 34 7.06 -11.78 11.83
C THR A 34 5.66 -11.47 12.35
N ASP A 35 5.17 -12.23 13.34
CA ASP A 35 3.87 -11.99 13.98
C ASP A 35 3.79 -10.56 14.57
N SER A 36 4.90 -10.09 15.16
CA SER A 36 4.99 -8.73 15.71
C SER A 36 4.89 -7.66 14.62
N GLU A 37 5.57 -7.86 13.48
CA GLU A 37 5.51 -6.94 12.33
C GLU A 37 4.12 -6.94 11.68
N GLN A 38 3.47 -8.10 11.58
CA GLN A 38 2.09 -8.18 11.08
C GLN A 38 1.12 -7.42 11.99
N SER A 39 1.27 -7.58 13.30
CA SER A 39 0.47 -6.85 14.29
C SER A 39 0.69 -5.34 14.21
N GLU A 40 1.94 -4.90 14.08
CA GLU A 40 2.29 -3.49 13.92
C GLU A 40 1.68 -2.91 12.61
N LEU A 41 1.84 -3.59 11.48
CA LEU A 41 1.26 -3.17 10.21
C LEU A 41 -0.27 -3.11 10.24
N ALA A 42 -0.92 -4.07 10.90
CA ALA A 42 -2.37 -4.08 11.05
C ALA A 42 -2.88 -2.93 11.92
N THR A 43 -2.17 -2.59 12.98
CA THR A 43 -2.56 -1.54 13.94
C THR A 43 -2.26 -0.14 13.41
N GLU A 44 -1.04 0.08 12.90
CA GLU A 44 -0.55 1.42 12.57
C GLU A 44 -0.78 1.79 11.09
N LEU A 45 -0.77 0.82 10.19
CA LEU A 45 -0.99 1.03 8.75
C LEU A 45 -2.36 0.53 8.28
N PHE A 46 -3.13 -0.10 9.17
CA PHE A 46 -4.38 -0.79 8.83
C PHE A 46 -4.21 -1.83 7.72
N ALA A 47 -3.00 -2.37 7.59
CA ALA A 47 -2.64 -3.35 6.57
C ALA A 47 -2.98 -4.76 7.05
N ASN A 48 -4.27 -5.08 7.11
CA ASN A 48 -4.76 -6.38 7.58
C ASN A 48 -4.55 -7.51 6.57
N TYR A 49 -4.30 -7.16 5.31
CA TYR A 49 -3.97 -8.09 4.24
C TYR A 49 -2.96 -7.45 3.29
N LEU A 50 -1.80 -8.05 3.17
CA LEU A 50 -0.74 -7.66 2.23
C LEU A 50 -0.33 -8.91 1.46
N PRO A 51 -0.89 -9.15 0.27
CA PRO A 51 -0.46 -10.25 -0.57
C PRO A 51 0.96 -10.04 -1.06
N ASP A 52 1.70 -11.10 -1.29
CA ASP A 52 2.88 -11.05 -2.14
C ASP A 52 2.48 -10.91 -3.63
N TYR A 53 3.46 -10.77 -4.51
CA TYR A 53 3.21 -10.54 -5.93
C TYR A 53 2.40 -11.67 -6.59
N GLU A 54 2.68 -12.92 -6.28
CA GLU A 54 2.00 -14.07 -6.87
C GLU A 54 0.55 -14.18 -6.37
N ASN A 55 0.32 -13.98 -5.08
CA ASN A 55 -1.02 -13.94 -4.52
C ASN A 55 -1.80 -12.73 -5.04
N TYR A 56 -1.12 -11.60 -5.31
CA TYR A 56 -1.74 -10.43 -5.91
C TYR A 56 -2.30 -10.75 -7.31
N ARG A 57 -1.51 -11.42 -8.15
CA ARG A 57 -1.94 -11.88 -9.48
C ARG A 57 -3.10 -12.86 -9.37
N TRP A 58 -3.01 -13.81 -8.47
CA TRP A 58 -4.05 -14.81 -8.22
C TRP A 58 -5.38 -14.17 -7.82
N ASP A 59 -5.36 -13.19 -6.95
CA ASP A 59 -6.56 -12.47 -6.52
C ASP A 59 -7.25 -11.79 -7.71
N LEU A 60 -6.48 -11.19 -8.62
CA LEU A 60 -7.01 -10.58 -9.86
C LEU A 60 -7.60 -11.63 -10.80
N GLU A 61 -6.89 -12.71 -11.07
CA GLU A 61 -7.34 -13.78 -11.96
C GLU A 61 -8.64 -14.44 -11.45
N ARG A 62 -8.70 -14.73 -10.15
CA ARG A 62 -9.92 -15.28 -9.51
C ARG A 62 -11.10 -14.33 -9.57
N ALA A 63 -10.88 -13.05 -9.60
CA ALA A 63 -11.93 -12.05 -9.73
C ALA A 63 -12.39 -11.81 -11.18
N GLY A 64 -11.78 -12.49 -12.17
CA GLY A 64 -12.12 -12.38 -13.60
C GLY A 64 -11.34 -11.32 -14.34
N PHE A 65 -10.13 -11.00 -13.87
CA PHE A 65 -9.23 -10.07 -14.54
C PHE A 65 -8.03 -10.77 -15.15
N GLU A 66 -7.59 -10.28 -16.29
CA GLU A 66 -6.29 -10.57 -16.89
C GLU A 66 -5.33 -9.41 -16.63
N LEU A 67 -4.16 -9.67 -16.06
CA LEU A 67 -3.14 -8.66 -15.80
C LEU A 67 -2.51 -8.21 -17.14
N ALA A 68 -2.84 -7.00 -17.58
CA ALA A 68 -2.32 -6.41 -18.82
C ALA A 68 -0.92 -5.79 -18.63
N SER A 69 -0.66 -5.17 -17.50
CA SER A 69 0.66 -4.66 -17.12
C SER A 69 0.81 -4.57 -15.61
N CYS A 70 2.06 -4.72 -15.15
CA CYS A 70 2.44 -4.50 -13.75
C CYS A 70 3.80 -3.82 -13.70
N GLN A 71 3.90 -2.75 -12.95
CA GLN A 71 5.13 -2.00 -12.73
C GLN A 71 5.49 -2.04 -11.25
N GLU A 72 6.74 -2.42 -10.97
CA GLU A 72 7.33 -2.35 -9.65
C GLU A 72 7.64 -0.87 -9.30
N MET A 73 7.11 -0.39 -8.18
CA MET A 73 7.22 1.01 -7.75
C MET A 73 8.01 1.16 -6.44
N SER A 74 8.57 0.08 -5.90
CA SER A 74 9.12 0.08 -4.53
C SER A 74 10.28 1.04 -4.34
N ASP A 75 11.19 1.15 -5.32
CA ASP A 75 12.34 2.06 -5.22
C ASP A 75 11.89 3.52 -5.27
N GLU A 76 10.97 3.85 -6.17
CA GLU A 76 10.39 5.20 -6.29
C GLU A 76 9.61 5.58 -5.02
N TRP A 77 8.83 4.65 -4.49
CA TRP A 77 8.05 4.90 -3.27
C TRP A 77 8.94 4.94 -2.02
N THR A 78 10.04 4.21 -1.98
CA THR A 78 11.03 4.31 -0.91
C THR A 78 11.65 5.72 -0.89
N ALA A 79 12.05 6.25 -2.05
CA ALA A 79 12.57 7.61 -2.15
C ALA A 79 11.50 8.65 -1.76
N PHE A 80 10.30 8.53 -2.33
CA PHE A 80 9.18 9.43 -2.05
C PHE A 80 8.80 9.47 -0.56
N THR A 81 8.68 8.31 0.10
CA THR A 81 8.29 8.26 1.52
C THR A 81 9.35 8.89 2.42
N ARG A 82 10.64 8.70 2.11
CA ARG A 82 11.74 9.38 2.82
C ARG A 82 11.68 10.89 2.67
N GLU A 83 11.47 11.39 1.45
CA GLU A 83 11.33 12.81 1.18
C GLU A 83 10.11 13.41 1.90
N ARG A 84 8.98 12.70 1.89
CA ARG A 84 7.76 13.12 2.61
C ARG A 84 8.00 13.21 4.11
N MET A 85 8.64 12.21 4.71
CA MET A 85 8.98 12.23 6.13
C MET A 85 9.90 13.42 6.46
N ALA A 86 10.94 13.63 5.67
CA ALA A 86 11.88 14.74 5.88
C ALA A 86 11.18 16.10 5.76
N ALA A 87 10.31 16.27 4.76
CA ALA A 87 9.53 17.49 4.57
C ALA A 87 8.55 17.74 5.73
N TYR A 88 7.89 16.68 6.21
CA TYR A 88 6.98 16.76 7.35
C TYR A 88 7.72 17.18 8.63
N ARG A 89 8.85 16.53 8.93
CA ARG A 89 9.72 16.86 10.08
C ARG A 89 10.31 18.27 9.98
N GLY A 90 10.65 18.73 8.77
CA GLY A 90 11.18 20.08 8.51
C GLY A 90 10.16 21.20 8.84
N GLN A 91 8.87 20.89 8.90
CA GLN A 91 7.80 21.84 9.24
C GLN A 91 7.15 21.56 10.61
N LYS A 92 7.85 20.87 11.50
CA LYS A 92 7.35 20.44 12.81
C LYS A 92 6.63 21.56 13.59
N ALA A 93 7.27 22.71 13.74
CA ALA A 93 6.71 23.83 14.50
C ALA A 93 5.34 24.27 13.95
N ARG A 94 5.23 24.40 12.62
CA ARG A 94 3.97 24.74 11.95
C ARG A 94 2.90 23.68 12.13
N HIS A 95 3.26 22.40 12.01
CA HIS A 95 2.30 21.31 12.18
C HIS A 95 1.77 21.24 13.61
N ILE A 96 2.64 21.44 14.60
CA ILE A 96 2.23 21.47 16.01
C ILE A 96 1.32 22.68 16.28
N ASP A 97 1.66 23.85 15.76
CA ASP A 97 0.85 25.06 15.92
C ASP A 97 -0.58 24.91 15.37
N VAL A 98 -0.72 24.25 14.22
CA VAL A 98 -2.01 24.07 13.53
C VAL A 98 -2.80 22.88 14.04
N HIS A 99 -2.16 21.76 14.34
CA HIS A 99 -2.82 20.47 14.59
C HIS A 99 -2.59 19.91 16.01
N GLY A 100 -1.65 20.47 16.75
CA GLY A 100 -1.23 19.99 18.07
C GLY A 100 -0.14 18.90 18.01
N GLU A 101 0.57 18.76 19.14
CA GLU A 101 1.73 17.85 19.26
C GLU A 101 1.33 16.38 19.10
N ALA A 102 0.18 15.97 19.63
CA ALA A 102 -0.29 14.58 19.54
C ALA A 102 -0.51 14.14 18.09
N VAL A 103 -1.11 15.01 17.26
CA VAL A 103 -1.32 14.74 15.82
C VAL A 103 0.01 14.68 15.09
N PHE A 104 0.93 15.62 15.40
CA PHE A 104 2.26 15.60 14.80
C PHE A 104 2.98 14.29 15.09
N THR A 105 3.02 13.85 16.36
CA THR A 105 3.70 12.63 16.78
C THR A 105 3.10 11.39 16.10
N SER A 106 1.78 11.27 16.08
CA SER A 106 1.10 10.14 15.43
C SER A 106 1.42 10.03 13.94
N LEU A 107 1.47 11.15 13.22
CA LEU A 107 1.84 11.14 11.80
C LEU A 107 3.34 10.93 11.58
N ASP A 108 4.20 11.41 12.47
CA ASP A 108 5.65 11.16 12.41
C ASP A 108 5.96 9.67 12.60
N ASP A 109 5.31 9.03 13.57
CA ASP A 109 5.40 7.58 13.82
C ASP A 109 4.91 6.77 12.60
N PHE A 110 3.80 7.20 11.99
CA PHE A 110 3.29 6.60 10.75
C PHE A 110 4.31 6.69 9.60
N TYR A 111 4.90 7.88 9.36
CA TYR A 111 5.91 8.03 8.31
C TYR A 111 7.17 7.21 8.61
N ASP A 112 7.60 7.15 9.86
CA ASP A 112 8.75 6.37 10.28
C ASP A 112 8.55 4.87 10.01
N LEU A 113 7.38 4.35 10.37
CA LEU A 113 6.98 2.97 10.12
C LEU A 113 7.03 2.65 8.62
N VAL A 114 6.40 3.46 7.79
CA VAL A 114 6.37 3.26 6.33
C VAL A 114 7.79 3.25 5.76
N VAL A 115 8.60 4.27 6.09
CA VAL A 115 9.99 4.37 5.61
C VAL A 115 10.82 3.16 6.06
N ARG A 116 10.65 2.70 7.29
CA ARG A 116 11.38 1.55 7.84
C ARG A 116 11.08 0.27 7.07
N TYR A 117 9.81 -0.04 6.80
CA TYR A 117 9.43 -1.24 6.07
C TYR A 117 9.80 -1.21 4.59
N PHE A 118 9.69 -0.05 3.93
CA PHE A 118 10.17 0.13 2.56
C PHE A 118 11.70 0.00 2.48
N THR A 119 12.42 0.64 3.39
CA THR A 119 13.89 0.58 3.43
C THR A 119 14.41 -0.83 3.72
N ALA A 120 13.70 -1.60 4.56
CA ALA A 120 14.03 -3.00 4.84
C ALA A 120 13.70 -3.95 3.66
N GLY A 121 13.05 -3.44 2.60
CA GLY A 121 12.63 -4.26 1.45
C GLY A 121 11.53 -5.27 1.76
N LYS A 122 10.80 -5.09 2.86
CA LYS A 122 9.69 -5.97 3.25
C LYS A 122 8.35 -5.52 2.68
N LEU A 123 8.16 -4.21 2.55
CA LEU A 123 6.99 -3.59 1.93
C LEU A 123 7.36 -3.05 0.56
N GLY A 124 6.50 -3.23 -0.41
CA GLY A 124 6.67 -2.70 -1.75
C GLY A 124 5.42 -2.01 -2.26
N GLY A 125 5.59 -1.29 -3.36
CA GLY A 125 4.51 -0.67 -4.12
C GLY A 125 4.44 -1.24 -5.53
N ILE A 126 3.24 -1.44 -6.03
CA ILE A 126 3.00 -1.83 -7.43
C ILE A 126 1.97 -0.92 -8.07
N ARG A 127 2.13 -0.72 -9.37
CA ARG A 127 1.12 -0.14 -10.26
C ARG A 127 0.71 -1.20 -11.25
N PHE A 128 -0.58 -1.43 -11.41
CA PHE A 128 -1.05 -2.42 -12.35
C PHE A 128 -2.24 -1.94 -13.18
N VAL A 129 -2.36 -2.55 -14.36
CA VAL A 129 -3.54 -2.45 -15.23
C VAL A 129 -4.05 -3.87 -15.46
N ALA A 130 -5.31 -4.12 -15.13
CA ALA A 130 -5.96 -5.41 -15.31
C ALA A 130 -7.22 -5.24 -16.16
N ARG A 131 -7.43 -6.14 -17.12
CA ARG A 131 -8.56 -6.11 -18.06
C ARG A 131 -9.62 -7.12 -17.60
N LYS A 132 -10.88 -6.72 -17.60
CA LYS A 132 -12.01 -7.62 -17.40
C LYS A 132 -12.12 -8.60 -18.57
N VAL A 133 -12.08 -9.91 -18.28
CA VAL A 133 -12.21 -10.99 -19.25
C VAL A 133 -13.47 -11.82 -19.03
#